data_b9c7bff8e9097f378f8c8a2bdb67d08a
#
_entry.id   b9c7bff8e9097f378f8c8a2bdb67d08a
#
_cell.length_a   1.000
_cell.length_b   1.000
_cell.length_c   1.000
_cell.angle_alpha   90.00
_cell.angle_beta   90.00
_cell.angle_gamma   90.00
#
_symmetry.space_group_name_H-M   'P 1'
#
loop_
_entity.id
_entity.type
_entity.pdbx_description
1 polymer ?
#
loop_
_entity_poly.entity_id
_entity_poly.type
_entity_poly.pdbx_seq_one_letter_code
_entity_poly.pdbx_strand_id
1 'polypeptide(L)'
;MNPQQQALPGQSEAPTGPRRETPAAWFEAGLRLLKAGQFAEAQQCGASALALDDGHADSLHLMGMLCMLSQRPDLAIEWFARAICQNPDTSDYFFNLARALQQQGRFDEAIKSLDRGLVLTPDSIDGWSRLGQLLQQQKRFDEAILSFEQLLKLDPGHLEATNASALLHFETGRYDEAIVRVDRSEEISPGQAGALHLKALCQLRLKRYDEALAKCERALALAPGLPEIIANVGLILYKLGRLAEALSFFDTALALKPDFANALNHRGSCLQELHRFDEALASFEAAIAIDPEFSDVHWNSALLRLLLGDFEKGWAGREWGRKCPAVGFVDRQFEKPLWLGDAPLAGKTILLHSDEGLGDTIQFARYATEAAADGAQVILEVQDALHLLLSGIEGVSLCLPKTGVTLPAFDLHCPLSSLPLAFATRLETIPAAPAYVPPPPRARVEAWEARLGAHDKLRVGVVWSGNPAHGNDRNRSMRFATLCRILDVDARFISLQKDPRPEDAAGLRERPEIVDLTAHLTDFVETAALISCLDLVISVDTSVAHLSGALGRPTWILLPNTPDYRWLLNRDDSPWYPSVRLFRQDERRDYASVLDRVREPLQARIDAFASCLRGEG
;
A
#
# COMPACT_ATOMS: atom_id res chain seq x y z
N MET A 1 -35.48 -106.04 11.75
CA MET A 1 -35.39 -105.04 12.85
C MET A 1 -34.25 -104.15 12.61
N ASN A 2 -34.54 -102.90 12.45
CA ASN A 2 -33.57 -101.77 12.21
C ASN A 2 -32.70 -101.53 13.44
N PRO A 3 -31.49 -101.02 13.29
CA PRO A 3 -31.27 -99.69 13.71
C PRO A 3 -30.36 -98.80 12.77
N GLN A 4 -30.88 -97.70 12.60
CA GLN A 4 -30.33 -96.37 12.43
C GLN A 4 -28.78 -96.22 12.45
N GLN A 5 -28.20 -95.73 11.31
CA GLN A 5 -26.95 -95.09 11.22
C GLN A 5 -27.18 -93.54 11.38
N GLN A 6 -26.62 -92.96 12.43
CA GLN A 6 -26.47 -91.50 12.60
C GLN A 6 -25.33 -90.97 11.72
N ALA A 7 -25.69 -90.06 10.83
CA ALA A 7 -24.75 -89.27 10.08
C ALA A 7 -24.15 -88.14 10.98
N LEU A 8 -22.84 -87.96 10.98
CA LEU A 8 -22.14 -86.88 11.58
C LEU A 8 -22.32 -85.61 10.72
N PRO A 9 -22.45 -84.38 11.32
CA PRO A 9 -22.68 -83.16 10.57
C PRO A 9 -21.39 -82.57 10.05
N GLY A 10 -21.46 -82.19 8.80
CA GLY A 10 -20.88 -80.99 8.20
C GLY A 10 -19.45 -80.64 8.46
N GLN A 11 -18.60 -81.03 7.54
CA GLN A 11 -17.42 -80.18 7.20
C GLN A 11 -17.98 -78.91 6.55
N SER A 12 -17.73 -77.75 7.20
CA SER A 12 -17.94 -76.44 6.60
C SER A 12 -16.99 -76.28 5.40
N GLU A 13 -17.55 -76.29 4.22
CA GLU A 13 -16.83 -75.83 3.03
C GLU A 13 -16.38 -74.39 3.30
N ALA A 14 -15.07 -74.19 3.34
CA ALA A 14 -14.49 -72.89 3.25
C ALA A 14 -15.00 -72.24 1.94
N PRO A 15 -15.38 -70.95 1.94
CA PRO A 15 -15.84 -70.30 0.74
C PRO A 15 -14.73 -70.35 -0.30
N THR A 16 -14.93 -71.12 -1.37
CA THR A 16 -14.10 -71.10 -2.56
C THR A 16 -14.26 -69.72 -3.21
N GLY A 17 -13.42 -68.75 -2.78
CA GLY A 17 -13.31 -67.50 -3.48
C GLY A 17 -12.84 -67.75 -4.93
N PRO A 18 -13.24 -66.93 -5.91
CA PRO A 18 -12.84 -67.10 -7.30
C PRO A 18 -11.31 -67.27 -7.40
N ARG A 19 -10.86 -68.23 -8.22
CA ARG A 19 -9.44 -68.43 -8.49
C ARG A 19 -8.86 -67.11 -8.98
N ARG A 20 -8.06 -66.46 -8.16
CA ARG A 20 -7.33 -65.21 -8.48
C ARG A 20 -6.06 -65.54 -9.23
N GLU A 21 -6.25 -65.96 -10.49
CA GLU A 21 -5.15 -66.43 -11.33
C GLU A 21 -4.39 -65.33 -12.08
N THR A 22 -4.92 -64.07 -12.01
CA THR A 22 -4.32 -62.95 -12.73
C THR A 22 -4.01 -61.77 -11.80
N PRO A 23 -3.00 -60.94 -12.10
CA PRO A 23 -2.70 -59.70 -11.36
C PRO A 23 -3.92 -58.79 -11.25
N ALA A 24 -4.71 -58.63 -12.31
CA ALA A 24 -5.91 -57.83 -12.34
C ALA A 24 -6.99 -58.32 -11.35
N ALA A 25 -7.21 -59.67 -11.22
CA ALA A 25 -8.17 -60.20 -10.28
C ALA A 25 -7.76 -59.96 -8.81
N TRP A 26 -6.49 -60.05 -8.51
CA TRP A 26 -5.93 -59.66 -7.21
C TRP A 26 -6.04 -58.17 -6.94
N PHE A 27 -5.75 -57.33 -7.92
CA PHE A 27 -5.94 -55.88 -7.80
C PHE A 27 -7.37 -55.48 -7.51
N GLU A 28 -8.37 -55.99 -8.28
CA GLU A 28 -9.78 -55.70 -8.03
C GLU A 28 -10.25 -56.15 -6.63
N ALA A 29 -9.72 -57.27 -6.15
CA ALA A 29 -10.01 -57.71 -4.79
C ALA A 29 -9.39 -56.77 -3.75
N GLY A 30 -8.15 -56.37 -3.96
CA GLY A 30 -7.46 -55.41 -3.10
C GLY A 30 -8.17 -54.06 -3.08
N LEU A 31 -8.66 -53.57 -4.22
CA LEU A 31 -9.41 -52.32 -4.30
C LEU A 31 -10.77 -52.40 -3.55
N ARG A 32 -11.46 -53.54 -3.62
CA ARG A 32 -12.69 -53.75 -2.83
C ARG A 32 -12.41 -53.77 -1.33
N LEU A 33 -11.33 -54.42 -0.90
CA LEU A 33 -10.91 -54.48 0.50
C LEU A 33 -10.45 -53.10 1.00
N LEU A 34 -9.73 -52.33 0.17
CA LEU A 34 -9.36 -50.93 0.47
C LEU A 34 -10.62 -50.07 0.73
N LYS A 35 -11.63 -50.16 -0.15
CA LYS A 35 -12.91 -49.45 0.04
C LYS A 35 -13.67 -49.91 1.27
N ALA A 36 -13.51 -51.17 1.70
CA ALA A 36 -14.08 -51.72 2.92
C ALA A 36 -13.29 -51.41 4.20
N GLY A 37 -12.15 -50.67 4.09
CA GLY A 37 -11.30 -50.33 5.23
C GLY A 37 -10.41 -51.48 5.71
N GLN A 38 -10.34 -52.59 4.98
CA GLN A 38 -9.53 -53.76 5.30
C GLN A 38 -8.15 -53.65 4.68
N PHE A 39 -7.31 -52.75 5.26
CA PHE A 39 -6.05 -52.32 4.67
C PHE A 39 -4.98 -53.42 4.61
N ALA A 40 -4.91 -54.28 5.63
CA ALA A 40 -3.94 -55.38 5.68
C ALA A 40 -4.22 -56.41 4.59
N GLU A 41 -5.48 -56.78 4.42
CA GLU A 41 -5.91 -57.72 3.38
C GLU A 41 -5.77 -57.11 1.98
N ALA A 42 -6.06 -55.84 1.82
CA ALA A 42 -5.84 -55.12 0.58
C ALA A 42 -4.34 -55.09 0.19
N GLN A 43 -3.46 -54.91 1.19
CA GLN A 43 -1.99 -54.95 0.98
C GLN A 43 -1.53 -56.34 0.56
N GLN A 44 -2.10 -57.39 1.16
CA GLN A 44 -1.78 -58.76 0.80
C GLN A 44 -2.20 -59.08 -0.66
N CYS A 45 -3.38 -58.57 -1.05
CA CYS A 45 -3.83 -58.71 -2.44
C CYS A 45 -2.90 -57.96 -3.41
N GLY A 46 -2.49 -56.72 -3.10
CA GLY A 46 -1.55 -55.98 -3.90
C GLY A 46 -0.20 -56.71 -4.06
N ALA A 47 0.33 -57.25 -2.95
CA ALA A 47 1.56 -58.03 -2.96
C ALA A 47 1.43 -59.31 -3.80
N SER A 48 0.29 -60.01 -3.72
CA SER A 48 0.00 -61.19 -4.51
C SER A 48 -0.09 -60.89 -6.01
N ALA A 49 -0.67 -59.74 -6.39
CA ALA A 49 -0.69 -59.28 -7.77
C ALA A 49 0.71 -59.00 -8.31
N LEU A 50 1.55 -58.31 -7.51
CA LEU A 50 2.93 -57.96 -7.88
C LEU A 50 3.88 -59.17 -7.87
N ALA A 51 3.55 -60.24 -7.14
CA ALA A 51 4.28 -61.50 -7.22
C ALA A 51 4.05 -62.25 -8.54
N LEU A 52 2.92 -62.02 -9.20
CA LEU A 52 2.58 -62.57 -10.49
C LEU A 52 3.10 -61.69 -11.65
N ASP A 53 3.09 -60.39 -11.48
CA ASP A 53 3.57 -59.38 -12.42
C ASP A 53 4.05 -58.16 -11.63
N ASP A 54 5.33 -57.99 -11.48
CA ASP A 54 5.97 -56.91 -10.71
C ASP A 54 5.84 -55.56 -11.38
N GLY A 55 5.47 -55.54 -12.67
CA GLY A 55 5.15 -54.36 -13.48
C GLY A 55 3.67 -53.97 -13.51
N HIS A 56 2.75 -54.70 -12.81
CA HIS A 56 1.32 -54.42 -12.90
C HIS A 56 1.01 -53.03 -12.30
N ALA A 57 0.81 -52.04 -13.17
CA ALA A 57 0.72 -50.62 -12.81
C ALA A 57 -0.35 -50.31 -11.78
N ASP A 58 -1.57 -50.88 -11.94
CA ASP A 58 -2.68 -50.63 -11.01
C ASP A 58 -2.40 -51.20 -9.59
N SER A 59 -1.69 -52.35 -9.50
CA SER A 59 -1.29 -52.89 -8.20
C SER A 59 -0.17 -52.08 -7.55
N LEU A 60 0.78 -51.55 -8.32
CA LEU A 60 1.76 -50.58 -7.81
C LEU A 60 1.06 -49.32 -7.28
N HIS A 61 0.08 -48.80 -8.01
CA HIS A 61 -0.74 -47.68 -7.56
C HIS A 61 -1.52 -47.99 -6.26
N LEU A 62 -2.15 -49.19 -6.16
CA LEU A 62 -2.82 -49.63 -4.93
C LEU A 62 -1.86 -49.64 -3.73
N MET A 63 -0.62 -50.14 -3.89
CA MET A 63 0.39 -50.12 -2.83
C MET A 63 0.73 -48.69 -2.41
N GLY A 64 0.85 -47.78 -3.36
CA GLY A 64 1.05 -46.36 -3.08
C GLY A 64 -0.11 -45.74 -2.27
N MET A 65 -1.37 -46.04 -2.65
CA MET A 65 -2.55 -45.59 -1.89
C MET A 65 -2.56 -46.10 -0.45
N LEU A 66 -2.20 -47.39 -0.24
CA LEU A 66 -2.09 -47.98 1.09
C LEU A 66 -0.97 -47.35 1.92
N CYS A 67 0.18 -46.99 1.30
CA CYS A 67 1.23 -46.24 1.96
C CYS A 67 0.77 -44.85 2.39
N MET A 68 -0.02 -44.15 1.58
CA MET A 68 -0.63 -42.86 1.96
C MET A 68 -1.52 -42.99 3.17
N LEU A 69 -2.37 -44.01 3.23
CA LEU A 69 -3.25 -44.28 4.40
C LEU A 69 -2.46 -44.63 5.65
N SER A 70 -1.28 -45.25 5.48
CA SER A 70 -0.37 -45.60 6.59
C SER A 70 0.59 -44.45 6.96
N GLN A 71 0.32 -43.24 6.50
CA GLN A 71 1.13 -42.03 6.75
C GLN A 71 2.61 -42.20 6.30
N ARG A 72 2.84 -42.91 5.20
CA ARG A 72 4.17 -43.13 4.60
C ARG A 72 4.22 -42.56 3.18
N PRO A 73 4.14 -41.21 3.03
CA PRO A 73 4.18 -40.57 1.72
C PRO A 73 5.51 -40.78 1.00
N ASP A 74 6.60 -41.01 1.73
CA ASP A 74 7.91 -41.41 1.20
C ASP A 74 7.82 -42.66 0.30
N LEU A 75 7.28 -43.73 0.85
CA LEU A 75 7.09 -44.99 0.12
C LEU A 75 6.01 -44.86 -0.96
N ALA A 76 4.97 -44.08 -0.70
CA ALA A 76 3.91 -43.86 -1.69
C ALA A 76 4.45 -43.23 -2.98
N ILE A 77 5.38 -42.27 -2.89
CA ILE A 77 6.03 -41.63 -4.04
C ILE A 77 6.75 -42.69 -4.90
N GLU A 78 7.50 -43.59 -4.25
CA GLU A 78 8.21 -44.66 -4.98
C GLU A 78 7.25 -45.59 -5.74
N TRP A 79 6.17 -46.02 -5.08
CA TRP A 79 5.16 -46.86 -5.68
C TRP A 79 4.42 -46.18 -6.84
N PHE A 80 4.00 -44.91 -6.66
CA PHE A 80 3.35 -44.14 -7.73
C PHE A 80 4.30 -43.90 -8.91
N ALA A 81 5.58 -43.58 -8.64
CA ALA A 81 6.56 -43.41 -9.70
C ALA A 81 6.76 -44.69 -10.52
N ARG A 82 6.82 -45.86 -9.86
CA ARG A 82 6.84 -47.15 -10.53
C ARG A 82 5.60 -47.42 -11.37
N ALA A 83 4.41 -47.11 -10.84
CA ALA A 83 3.14 -47.24 -11.58
C ALA A 83 3.15 -46.38 -12.86
N ILE A 84 3.59 -45.12 -12.77
CA ILE A 84 3.71 -44.18 -13.89
C ILE A 84 4.74 -44.71 -14.93
N CYS A 85 5.86 -45.29 -14.49
CA CYS A 85 6.84 -45.87 -15.40
C CYS A 85 6.26 -47.04 -16.23
N GLN A 86 5.36 -47.81 -15.66
CA GLN A 86 4.69 -48.93 -16.35
C GLN A 86 3.53 -48.50 -17.24
N ASN A 87 2.76 -47.53 -16.78
CA ASN A 87 1.63 -46.97 -17.53
C ASN A 87 1.56 -45.43 -17.33
N PRO A 88 2.13 -44.63 -18.23
CA PRO A 88 2.18 -43.19 -18.14
C PRO A 88 0.88 -42.48 -18.56
N ASP A 89 -0.14 -43.23 -19.02
CA ASP A 89 -1.38 -42.64 -19.59
C ASP A 89 -2.57 -42.62 -18.61
N THR A 90 -2.31 -42.91 -17.33
CA THR A 90 -3.34 -42.90 -16.28
C THR A 90 -3.18 -41.69 -15.38
N SER A 91 -4.11 -40.75 -15.47
CA SER A 91 -4.08 -39.47 -14.72
C SER A 91 -4.11 -39.64 -13.19
N ASP A 92 -4.84 -40.65 -12.69
CA ASP A 92 -4.97 -40.92 -11.25
C ASP A 92 -3.62 -41.17 -10.56
N TYR A 93 -2.66 -41.77 -11.27
CA TYR A 93 -1.32 -42.01 -10.73
C TYR A 93 -0.60 -40.69 -10.46
N PHE A 94 -0.73 -39.72 -11.38
CA PHE A 94 -0.13 -38.40 -11.25
C PHE A 94 -0.84 -37.59 -10.15
N PHE A 95 -2.16 -37.64 -10.05
CA PHE A 95 -2.90 -36.92 -9.01
C PHE A 95 -2.55 -37.46 -7.61
N ASN A 96 -2.41 -38.77 -7.44
CA ASN A 96 -2.03 -39.36 -6.17
C ASN A 96 -0.53 -39.15 -5.85
N LEU A 97 0.36 -39.17 -6.85
CA LEU A 97 1.76 -38.78 -6.70
C LEU A 97 1.86 -37.33 -6.22
N ALA A 98 1.11 -36.40 -6.81
CA ALA A 98 1.09 -34.99 -6.40
C ALA A 98 0.68 -34.82 -4.93
N ARG A 99 -0.33 -35.58 -4.47
CA ARG A 99 -0.76 -35.56 -3.07
C ARG A 99 0.33 -36.05 -2.11
N ALA A 100 1.06 -37.11 -2.49
CA ALA A 100 2.17 -37.63 -1.70
C ALA A 100 3.35 -36.62 -1.65
N LEU A 101 3.68 -36.01 -2.79
CA LEU A 101 4.70 -34.97 -2.89
C LEU A 101 4.34 -33.74 -2.06
N GLN A 102 3.08 -33.31 -2.10
CA GLN A 102 2.58 -32.19 -1.29
C GLN A 102 2.74 -32.44 0.22
N GLN A 103 2.44 -33.66 0.70
CA GLN A 103 2.64 -34.04 2.10
C GLN A 103 4.12 -34.04 2.52
N GLN A 104 5.03 -34.23 1.57
CA GLN A 104 6.48 -34.15 1.77
C GLN A 104 7.05 -32.71 1.60
N GLY A 105 6.21 -31.71 1.31
CA GLY A 105 6.65 -30.36 1.06
C GLY A 105 7.34 -30.16 -0.31
N ARG A 106 7.28 -31.15 -1.22
CA ARG A 106 7.87 -31.10 -2.56
C ARG A 106 6.90 -30.46 -3.55
N PHE A 107 6.57 -29.18 -3.31
CA PHE A 107 5.47 -28.49 -3.98
C PHE A 107 5.65 -28.33 -5.49
N ASP A 108 6.85 -27.98 -5.97
CA ASP A 108 7.10 -27.83 -7.40
C ASP A 108 6.95 -29.15 -8.19
N GLU A 109 7.33 -30.26 -7.57
CA GLU A 109 7.15 -31.58 -8.17
C GLU A 109 5.68 -32.02 -8.14
N ALA A 110 4.95 -31.65 -7.09
CA ALA A 110 3.52 -31.89 -7.00
C ALA A 110 2.75 -31.12 -8.09
N ILE A 111 3.10 -29.86 -8.34
CA ILE A 111 2.53 -29.04 -9.43
C ILE A 111 2.80 -29.70 -10.79
N LYS A 112 4.04 -30.07 -11.08
CA LYS A 112 4.38 -30.78 -12.35
C LYS A 112 3.60 -32.08 -12.51
N SER A 113 3.37 -32.79 -11.41
CA SER A 113 2.60 -34.03 -11.44
C SER A 113 1.11 -33.76 -11.72
N LEU A 114 0.50 -32.73 -11.09
CA LEU A 114 -0.85 -32.29 -11.40
C LEU A 114 -1.01 -31.88 -12.87
N ASP A 115 -0.07 -31.08 -13.39
CA ASP A 115 -0.07 -30.66 -14.80
C ASP A 115 -0.08 -31.86 -15.74
N ARG A 116 0.74 -32.88 -15.46
CA ARG A 116 0.76 -34.13 -16.28
C ARG A 116 -0.57 -34.87 -16.20
N GLY A 117 -1.16 -35.00 -15.02
CA GLY A 117 -2.48 -35.60 -14.84
C GLY A 117 -3.55 -34.84 -15.61
N LEU A 118 -3.52 -33.50 -15.59
CA LEU A 118 -4.46 -32.63 -16.29
C LEU A 118 -4.27 -32.63 -17.82
N VAL A 119 -3.04 -32.88 -18.31
CA VAL A 119 -2.82 -33.12 -19.75
C VAL A 119 -3.54 -34.39 -20.22
N LEU A 120 -3.59 -35.43 -19.36
CA LEU A 120 -4.29 -36.69 -19.66
C LEU A 120 -5.80 -36.58 -19.47
N THR A 121 -6.27 -35.80 -18.50
CA THR A 121 -7.68 -35.62 -18.17
C THR A 121 -7.99 -34.12 -17.97
N PRO A 122 -8.12 -33.35 -19.08
CA PRO A 122 -8.31 -31.89 -19.01
C PRO A 122 -9.64 -31.46 -18.40
N ASP A 123 -10.61 -32.37 -18.28
CA ASP A 123 -11.94 -32.17 -17.70
C ASP A 123 -12.02 -32.53 -16.20
N SER A 124 -10.88 -32.79 -15.55
CA SER A 124 -10.83 -33.12 -14.13
C SER A 124 -11.03 -31.88 -13.26
N ILE A 125 -12.26 -31.69 -12.74
CA ILE A 125 -12.60 -30.62 -11.79
C ILE A 125 -11.72 -30.71 -10.53
N ASP A 126 -11.55 -31.93 -9.97
CA ASP A 126 -10.69 -32.16 -8.79
C ASP A 126 -9.23 -31.85 -9.07
N GLY A 127 -8.71 -32.21 -10.26
CA GLY A 127 -7.35 -31.88 -10.68
C GLY A 127 -7.09 -30.37 -10.72
N TRP A 128 -7.97 -29.62 -11.37
CA TRP A 128 -7.87 -28.16 -11.45
C TRP A 128 -8.02 -27.49 -10.08
N SER A 129 -8.95 -27.98 -9.24
CA SER A 129 -9.12 -27.47 -7.88
C SER A 129 -7.85 -27.63 -7.04
N ARG A 130 -7.23 -28.81 -7.07
CA ARG A 130 -6.00 -29.09 -6.32
C ARG A 130 -4.82 -28.26 -6.84
N LEU A 131 -4.70 -28.14 -8.16
CA LEU A 131 -3.64 -27.30 -8.75
C LEU A 131 -3.79 -25.84 -8.33
N GLY A 132 -5.00 -25.29 -8.43
CA GLY A 132 -5.30 -23.92 -8.01
C GLY A 132 -5.00 -23.68 -6.54
N GLN A 133 -5.43 -24.59 -5.65
CA GLN A 133 -5.17 -24.50 -4.20
C GLN A 133 -3.66 -24.58 -3.89
N LEU A 134 -2.93 -25.48 -4.54
CA LEU A 134 -1.50 -25.64 -4.33
C LEU A 134 -0.71 -24.41 -4.80
N LEU A 135 -1.05 -23.87 -5.97
CA LEU A 135 -0.47 -22.65 -6.51
C LEU A 135 -0.76 -21.42 -5.61
N GLN A 136 -1.99 -21.33 -5.08
CA GLN A 136 -2.36 -20.31 -4.10
C GLN A 136 -1.50 -20.41 -2.83
N GLN A 137 -1.31 -21.62 -2.30
CA GLN A 137 -0.45 -21.87 -1.14
C GLN A 137 1.00 -21.43 -1.40
N GLN A 138 1.49 -21.61 -2.63
CA GLN A 138 2.82 -21.19 -3.05
C GLN A 138 2.89 -19.72 -3.49
N LYS A 139 1.84 -18.93 -3.30
CA LYS A 139 1.71 -17.52 -3.70
C LYS A 139 1.91 -17.27 -5.21
N ARG A 140 1.73 -18.29 -6.03
CA ARG A 140 1.73 -18.23 -7.50
C ARG A 140 0.34 -17.84 -8.00
N PHE A 141 -0.10 -16.63 -7.63
CA PHE A 141 -1.50 -16.22 -7.72
C PHE A 141 -2.04 -16.19 -9.16
N ASP A 142 -1.26 -15.72 -10.14
CA ASP A 142 -1.71 -15.66 -11.53
C ASP A 142 -1.98 -17.06 -12.10
N GLU A 143 -1.12 -18.03 -11.79
CA GLU A 143 -1.29 -19.41 -12.24
C GLU A 143 -2.46 -20.11 -11.51
N ALA A 144 -2.65 -19.77 -10.22
CA ALA A 144 -3.82 -20.25 -9.47
C ALA A 144 -5.13 -19.74 -10.06
N ILE A 145 -5.19 -18.46 -10.46
CA ILE A 145 -6.34 -17.88 -11.14
C ILE A 145 -6.65 -18.64 -12.42
N LEU A 146 -5.64 -18.89 -13.27
CA LEU A 146 -5.83 -19.65 -14.50
C LEU A 146 -6.38 -21.06 -14.25
N SER A 147 -5.90 -21.73 -13.20
CA SER A 147 -6.39 -23.06 -12.81
C SER A 147 -7.86 -23.04 -12.39
N PHE A 148 -8.25 -22.08 -11.54
CA PHE A 148 -9.67 -21.92 -11.16
C PHE A 148 -10.54 -21.47 -12.34
N GLU A 149 -10.03 -20.69 -13.28
CA GLU A 149 -10.76 -20.35 -14.50
C GLU A 149 -11.02 -21.56 -15.40
N GLN A 150 -10.08 -22.51 -15.52
CA GLN A 150 -10.33 -23.75 -16.23
C GLN A 150 -11.41 -24.59 -15.52
N LEU A 151 -11.33 -24.68 -14.18
CA LEU A 151 -12.37 -25.34 -13.39
C LEU A 151 -13.74 -24.71 -13.63
N LEU A 152 -13.84 -23.37 -13.57
CA LEU A 152 -15.08 -22.63 -13.76
C LEU A 152 -15.65 -22.70 -15.18
N LYS A 153 -14.83 -23.01 -16.19
CA LYS A 153 -15.31 -23.35 -17.54
C LYS A 153 -16.01 -24.71 -17.57
N LEU A 154 -15.53 -25.66 -16.75
CA LEU A 154 -16.11 -26.99 -16.64
C LEU A 154 -17.36 -27.02 -15.74
N ASP A 155 -17.28 -26.31 -14.62
CA ASP A 155 -18.38 -26.14 -13.66
C ASP A 155 -18.57 -24.67 -13.28
N PRO A 156 -19.40 -23.91 -14.02
CA PRO A 156 -19.68 -22.50 -13.73
C PRO A 156 -20.40 -22.25 -12.38
N GLY A 157 -20.91 -23.32 -11.75
CA GLY A 157 -21.60 -23.28 -10.46
C GLY A 157 -20.69 -23.59 -9.26
N HIS A 158 -19.40 -23.84 -9.48
CA HIS A 158 -18.50 -24.24 -8.41
C HIS A 158 -18.16 -23.08 -7.48
N LEU A 159 -18.85 -23.03 -6.34
CA LEU A 159 -18.82 -21.92 -5.40
C LEU A 159 -17.42 -21.66 -4.82
N GLU A 160 -16.73 -22.73 -4.38
CA GLU A 160 -15.40 -22.60 -3.77
C GLU A 160 -14.38 -22.02 -4.74
N ALA A 161 -14.38 -22.47 -6.00
CA ALA A 161 -13.49 -21.95 -7.02
C ALA A 161 -13.80 -20.48 -7.36
N THR A 162 -15.10 -20.10 -7.37
CA THR A 162 -15.54 -18.72 -7.58
C THR A 162 -15.02 -17.81 -6.47
N ASN A 163 -15.16 -18.24 -5.20
CA ASN A 163 -14.68 -17.48 -4.04
C ASN A 163 -13.15 -17.42 -3.99
N ALA A 164 -12.45 -18.53 -4.29
CA ALA A 164 -10.99 -18.54 -4.36
C ALA A 164 -10.47 -17.60 -5.47
N SER A 165 -11.08 -17.65 -6.66
CA SER A 165 -10.76 -16.74 -7.76
C SER A 165 -10.99 -15.27 -7.37
N ALA A 166 -12.10 -14.95 -6.67
CA ALA A 166 -12.38 -13.60 -6.19
C ALA A 166 -11.29 -13.09 -5.24
N LEU A 167 -10.89 -13.92 -4.27
CA LEU A 167 -9.84 -13.59 -3.32
C LEU A 167 -8.49 -13.37 -4.03
N LEU A 168 -8.13 -14.24 -4.97
CA LEU A 168 -6.88 -14.11 -5.73
C LEU A 168 -6.83 -12.86 -6.60
N HIS A 169 -7.95 -12.47 -7.22
CA HIS A 169 -8.05 -11.20 -7.93
C HIS A 169 -7.88 -10.00 -6.97
N PHE A 170 -8.42 -10.07 -5.74
CA PHE A 170 -8.19 -9.05 -4.72
C PHE A 170 -6.70 -8.97 -4.32
N GLU A 171 -6.06 -10.10 -4.02
CA GLU A 171 -4.65 -10.17 -3.63
C GLU A 171 -3.70 -9.65 -4.73
N THR A 172 -4.09 -9.79 -6.00
CA THR A 172 -3.33 -9.29 -7.15
C THR A 172 -3.71 -7.87 -7.59
N GLY A 173 -4.56 -7.17 -6.80
CA GLY A 173 -4.96 -5.79 -7.07
C GLY A 173 -6.00 -5.63 -8.20
N ARG A 174 -6.54 -6.71 -8.74
CA ARG A 174 -7.57 -6.72 -9.77
C ARG A 174 -8.97 -6.62 -9.15
N TYR A 175 -9.27 -5.45 -8.59
CA TYR A 175 -10.44 -5.26 -7.74
C TYR A 175 -11.77 -5.32 -8.49
N ASP A 176 -11.86 -4.82 -9.72
CA ASP A 176 -13.08 -4.89 -10.52
C ASP A 176 -13.39 -6.33 -10.94
N GLU A 177 -12.38 -7.13 -11.31
CA GLU A 177 -12.51 -8.56 -11.59
C GLU A 177 -12.93 -9.35 -10.32
N ALA A 178 -12.35 -9.01 -9.17
CA ALA A 178 -12.77 -9.59 -7.90
C ALA A 178 -14.26 -9.33 -7.61
N ILE A 179 -14.75 -8.10 -7.86
CA ILE A 179 -16.17 -7.75 -7.71
C ILE A 179 -17.05 -8.61 -8.61
N VAL A 180 -16.68 -8.80 -9.87
CA VAL A 180 -17.42 -9.65 -10.82
C VAL A 180 -17.51 -11.09 -10.30
N ARG A 181 -16.42 -11.63 -9.76
CA ARG A 181 -16.43 -13.00 -9.16
C ARG A 181 -17.28 -13.08 -7.90
N VAL A 182 -17.25 -12.05 -7.04
CA VAL A 182 -18.13 -11.99 -5.87
C VAL A 182 -19.59 -11.90 -6.27
N ASP A 183 -19.96 -11.12 -7.29
CA ASP A 183 -21.31 -11.05 -7.79
C ASP A 183 -21.79 -12.42 -8.31
N ARG A 184 -20.93 -13.15 -9.01
CA ARG A 184 -21.23 -14.52 -9.41
C ARG A 184 -21.38 -15.46 -8.21
N SER A 185 -20.56 -15.32 -7.18
CA SER A 185 -20.72 -16.09 -5.92
C SER A 185 -22.07 -15.84 -5.26
N GLU A 186 -22.51 -14.58 -5.18
CA GLU A 186 -23.82 -14.19 -4.64
C GLU A 186 -25.00 -14.72 -5.48
N GLU A 187 -24.84 -14.88 -6.80
CA GLU A 187 -25.84 -15.52 -7.65
C GLU A 187 -25.97 -17.03 -7.36
N ILE A 188 -24.84 -17.71 -7.13
CA ILE A 188 -24.80 -19.16 -6.83
C ILE A 188 -25.32 -19.43 -5.42
N SER A 189 -24.88 -18.64 -4.44
CA SER A 189 -25.24 -18.79 -3.03
C SER A 189 -25.39 -17.43 -2.37
N PRO A 190 -26.61 -16.87 -2.32
CA PRO A 190 -26.86 -15.54 -1.75
C PRO A 190 -26.59 -15.47 -0.24
N GLY A 191 -26.16 -14.31 0.23
CA GLY A 191 -26.06 -14.00 1.65
C GLY A 191 -24.80 -14.53 2.34
N GLN A 192 -23.70 -14.65 1.61
CA GLN A 192 -22.41 -15.00 2.18
C GLN A 192 -21.71 -13.76 2.76
N ALA A 193 -21.60 -13.68 4.09
CA ALA A 193 -20.95 -12.55 4.76
C ALA A 193 -19.50 -12.31 4.26
N GLY A 194 -18.73 -13.39 4.04
CA GLY A 194 -17.35 -13.31 3.55
C GLY A 194 -17.25 -12.72 2.13
N ALA A 195 -18.15 -13.13 1.23
CA ALA A 195 -18.20 -12.63 -0.14
C ALA A 195 -18.56 -11.13 -0.17
N LEU A 196 -19.60 -10.73 0.57
CA LEU A 196 -20.00 -9.31 0.70
C LEU A 196 -18.89 -8.47 1.33
N HIS A 197 -18.19 -9.00 2.33
CA HIS A 197 -17.05 -8.34 2.96
C HIS A 197 -15.90 -8.15 1.96
N LEU A 198 -15.54 -9.18 1.18
CA LEU A 198 -14.53 -9.07 0.14
C LEU A 198 -14.90 -8.01 -0.91
N LYS A 199 -16.19 -7.96 -1.32
CA LYS A 199 -16.66 -6.90 -2.23
C LYS A 199 -16.51 -5.51 -1.63
N ALA A 200 -16.84 -5.34 -0.33
CA ALA A 200 -16.64 -4.07 0.37
C ALA A 200 -15.15 -3.66 0.41
N LEU A 201 -14.24 -4.62 0.62
CA LEU A 201 -12.80 -4.36 0.58
C LEU A 201 -12.32 -3.94 -0.81
N CYS A 202 -12.79 -4.59 -1.89
CA CYS A 202 -12.52 -4.17 -3.26
C CYS A 202 -12.98 -2.72 -3.51
N GLN A 203 -14.22 -2.40 -3.13
CA GLN A 203 -14.80 -1.06 -3.29
C GLN A 203 -14.04 -0.02 -2.45
N LEU A 204 -13.58 -0.37 -1.25
CA LEU A 204 -12.73 0.48 -0.41
C LEU A 204 -11.40 0.80 -1.12
N ARG A 205 -10.76 -0.20 -1.74
CA ARG A 205 -9.52 -0.02 -2.54
C ARG A 205 -9.75 0.87 -3.76
N LEU A 206 -10.90 0.76 -4.40
CA LEU A 206 -11.34 1.61 -5.52
C LEU A 206 -11.85 2.99 -5.07
N LYS A 207 -11.81 3.31 -3.77
CA LYS A 207 -12.31 4.57 -3.18
C LYS A 207 -13.83 4.78 -3.38
N ARG A 208 -14.59 3.72 -3.62
CA ARG A 208 -16.07 3.72 -3.73
C ARG A 208 -16.67 3.53 -2.32
N TYR A 209 -16.48 4.53 -1.46
CA TYR A 209 -16.71 4.38 -0.01
C TYR A 209 -18.16 4.13 0.38
N ASP A 210 -19.14 4.80 -0.26
CA ASP A 210 -20.57 4.61 0.06
C ASP A 210 -21.04 3.21 -0.33
N GLU A 211 -20.60 2.70 -1.49
CA GLU A 211 -20.88 1.33 -1.90
C GLU A 211 -20.23 0.31 -0.96
N ALA A 212 -18.98 0.55 -0.56
CA ALA A 212 -18.24 -0.28 0.39
C ALA A 212 -18.98 -0.34 1.74
N LEU A 213 -19.46 0.79 2.26
CA LEU A 213 -20.22 0.85 3.50
C LEU A 213 -21.48 -0.02 3.43
N ALA A 214 -22.29 0.15 2.39
CA ALA A 214 -23.52 -0.61 2.22
C ALA A 214 -23.28 -2.14 2.16
N LYS A 215 -22.18 -2.58 1.53
CA LYS A 215 -21.85 -4.02 1.46
C LYS A 215 -21.29 -4.53 2.79
N CYS A 216 -20.44 -3.74 3.47
CA CYS A 216 -19.88 -4.10 4.75
C CYS A 216 -20.95 -4.17 5.86
N GLU A 217 -21.93 -3.26 5.87
CA GLU A 217 -23.09 -3.29 6.77
C GLU A 217 -23.95 -4.54 6.53
N ARG A 218 -24.18 -4.93 5.28
CA ARG A 218 -24.87 -6.20 4.98
C ARG A 218 -24.08 -7.41 5.46
N ALA A 219 -22.76 -7.43 5.26
CA ALA A 219 -21.91 -8.50 5.78
C ALA A 219 -21.97 -8.57 7.31
N LEU A 220 -21.94 -7.41 7.98
CA LEU A 220 -22.07 -7.31 9.43
C LEU A 220 -23.43 -7.81 9.94
N ALA A 221 -24.52 -7.51 9.23
CA ALA A 221 -25.85 -8.03 9.60
C ALA A 221 -25.94 -9.56 9.53
N LEU A 222 -25.17 -10.19 8.62
CA LEU A 222 -25.10 -11.65 8.49
C LEU A 222 -24.13 -12.28 9.51
N ALA A 223 -23.10 -11.54 9.93
CA ALA A 223 -22.05 -12.02 10.85
C ALA A 223 -21.69 -10.93 11.88
N PRO A 224 -22.58 -10.64 12.85
CA PRO A 224 -22.46 -9.47 13.75
C PRO A 224 -21.31 -9.57 14.77
N GLY A 225 -20.73 -10.74 14.95
CA GLY A 225 -19.65 -10.98 15.93
C GLY A 225 -18.24 -11.03 15.35
N LEU A 226 -18.02 -10.65 14.09
CA LEU A 226 -16.70 -10.70 13.45
C LEU A 226 -15.98 -9.36 13.59
N PRO A 227 -14.91 -9.29 14.42
CA PRO A 227 -14.17 -8.04 14.67
C PRO A 227 -13.59 -7.42 13.39
N GLU A 228 -13.20 -8.24 12.42
CA GLU A 228 -12.64 -7.81 11.15
C GLU A 228 -13.66 -7.01 10.32
N ILE A 229 -14.91 -7.47 10.25
CA ILE A 229 -15.99 -6.75 9.53
C ILE A 229 -16.31 -5.45 10.26
N ILE A 230 -16.43 -5.49 11.59
CA ILE A 230 -16.71 -4.31 12.43
C ILE A 230 -15.63 -3.25 12.24
N ALA A 231 -14.36 -3.63 12.31
CA ALA A 231 -13.23 -2.72 12.11
C ALA A 231 -13.21 -2.12 10.70
N ASN A 232 -13.60 -2.90 9.67
CA ASN A 232 -13.65 -2.39 8.30
C ASN A 232 -14.84 -1.43 8.07
N VAL A 233 -15.99 -1.60 8.74
CA VAL A 233 -17.02 -0.55 8.79
C VAL A 233 -16.44 0.74 9.38
N GLY A 234 -15.73 0.64 10.50
CA GLY A 234 -15.02 1.78 11.10
C GLY A 234 -14.04 2.45 10.15
N LEU A 235 -13.24 1.66 9.42
CA LEU A 235 -12.29 2.19 8.43
C LEU A 235 -13.00 2.93 7.28
N ILE A 236 -14.08 2.37 6.76
CA ILE A 236 -14.85 3.01 5.68
C ILE A 236 -15.47 4.33 6.18
N LEU A 237 -16.06 4.33 7.38
CA LEU A 237 -16.60 5.54 8.02
C LEU A 237 -15.51 6.61 8.25
N TYR A 238 -14.31 6.21 8.67
CA TYR A 238 -13.15 7.09 8.77
C TYR A 238 -12.81 7.72 7.40
N LYS A 239 -12.77 6.92 6.33
CA LYS A 239 -12.54 7.43 4.96
C LYS A 239 -13.66 8.36 4.47
N LEU A 240 -14.89 8.20 4.95
CA LEU A 240 -16.01 9.11 4.70
C LEU A 240 -15.97 10.38 5.57
N GLY A 241 -15.06 10.44 6.58
CA GLY A 241 -14.97 11.56 7.52
C GLY A 241 -16.01 11.50 8.66
N ARG A 242 -16.73 10.38 8.82
CA ARG A 242 -17.71 10.13 9.90
C ARG A 242 -16.97 9.63 11.16
N LEU A 243 -16.12 10.51 11.73
CA LEU A 243 -15.09 10.12 12.71
C LEU A 243 -15.66 9.56 14.02
N ALA A 244 -16.73 10.16 14.57
CA ALA A 244 -17.32 9.71 15.83
C ALA A 244 -17.92 8.29 15.70
N GLU A 245 -18.55 8.01 14.56
CA GLU A 245 -19.10 6.70 14.27
C GLU A 245 -17.96 5.67 14.03
N ALA A 246 -16.95 6.06 13.27
CA ALA A 246 -15.76 5.21 13.04
C ALA A 246 -15.11 4.78 14.36
N LEU A 247 -14.94 5.73 15.30
CA LEU A 247 -14.36 5.44 16.61
C LEU A 247 -15.20 4.43 17.40
N SER A 248 -16.54 4.55 17.40
CA SER A 248 -17.43 3.60 18.06
C SER A 248 -17.29 2.17 17.50
N PHE A 249 -17.13 2.05 16.17
CA PHE A 249 -16.92 0.74 15.54
C PHE A 249 -15.54 0.15 15.88
N PHE A 250 -14.48 0.97 15.94
CA PHE A 250 -13.17 0.49 16.39
C PHE A 250 -13.19 0.05 17.85
N ASP A 251 -13.84 0.81 18.75
CA ASP A 251 -13.99 0.43 20.15
C ASP A 251 -14.78 -0.88 20.30
N THR A 252 -15.82 -1.09 19.48
CA THR A 252 -16.59 -2.35 19.46
C THR A 252 -15.73 -3.53 18.98
N ALA A 253 -14.96 -3.35 17.92
CA ALA A 253 -14.06 -4.39 17.40
C ALA A 253 -13.01 -4.79 18.45
N LEU A 254 -12.44 -3.80 19.15
CA LEU A 254 -11.44 -4.00 20.20
C LEU A 254 -12.03 -4.61 21.48
N ALA A 255 -13.30 -4.35 21.79
CA ALA A 255 -13.98 -5.05 22.88
C ALA A 255 -14.14 -6.55 22.62
N LEU A 256 -14.30 -6.97 21.35
CA LEU A 256 -14.36 -8.36 20.94
C LEU A 256 -12.97 -9.00 20.79
N LYS A 257 -11.99 -8.23 20.29
CA LYS A 257 -10.62 -8.68 20.02
C LYS A 257 -9.62 -7.61 20.47
N PRO A 258 -9.22 -7.61 21.75
CA PRO A 258 -8.33 -6.57 22.31
C PRO A 258 -6.93 -6.54 21.67
N ASP A 259 -6.46 -7.65 21.10
CA ASP A 259 -5.16 -7.79 20.42
C ASP A 259 -5.22 -7.53 18.90
N PHE A 260 -6.19 -6.73 18.45
CA PHE A 260 -6.36 -6.42 17.03
C PHE A 260 -5.53 -5.18 16.63
N ALA A 261 -4.25 -5.37 16.33
CA ALA A 261 -3.30 -4.29 16.01
C ALA A 261 -3.78 -3.34 14.89
N ASN A 262 -4.41 -3.88 13.83
CA ASN A 262 -4.96 -3.05 12.75
C ASN A 262 -6.08 -2.12 13.23
N ALA A 263 -6.99 -2.61 14.09
CA ALA A 263 -8.06 -1.78 14.65
C ALA A 263 -7.50 -0.69 15.56
N LEU A 264 -6.49 -1.00 16.38
CA LEU A 264 -5.77 -0.01 17.20
C LEU A 264 -5.10 1.07 16.35
N ASN A 265 -4.45 0.69 15.24
CA ASN A 265 -3.85 1.65 14.31
C ASN A 265 -4.89 2.60 13.71
N HIS A 266 -6.00 2.07 13.22
CA HIS A 266 -7.06 2.90 12.64
C HIS A 266 -7.79 3.74 13.70
N ARG A 267 -7.96 3.19 14.92
CA ARG A 267 -8.46 3.97 16.07
C ARG A 267 -7.54 5.14 16.39
N GLY A 268 -6.23 4.91 16.44
CA GLY A 268 -5.24 5.97 16.66
C GLY A 268 -5.32 7.07 15.60
N SER A 269 -5.40 6.69 14.33
CA SER A 269 -5.57 7.65 13.23
C SER A 269 -6.89 8.43 13.32
N CYS A 270 -7.97 7.77 13.73
CA CYS A 270 -9.27 8.43 13.94
C CYS A 270 -9.22 9.42 15.10
N LEU A 271 -8.59 9.03 16.21
CA LEU A 271 -8.40 9.89 17.39
C LEU A 271 -7.51 11.11 17.09
N GLN A 272 -6.46 10.92 16.27
CA GLN A 272 -5.62 12.03 15.78
C GLN A 272 -6.46 13.05 15.02
N GLU A 273 -7.34 12.62 14.13
CA GLU A 273 -8.24 13.50 13.40
C GLU A 273 -9.25 14.20 14.33
N LEU A 274 -9.63 13.59 15.45
CA LEU A 274 -10.47 14.17 16.50
C LEU A 274 -9.70 15.04 17.49
N HIS A 275 -8.38 15.28 17.28
CA HIS A 275 -7.48 16.00 18.17
C HIS A 275 -7.37 15.41 19.60
N ARG A 276 -7.67 14.10 19.75
CA ARG A 276 -7.48 13.32 20.98
C ARG A 276 -6.11 12.64 20.96
N PHE A 277 -5.06 13.45 20.97
CA PHE A 277 -3.70 13.04 20.64
C PHE A 277 -3.09 12.03 21.63
N ASP A 278 -3.32 12.21 22.93
CA ASP A 278 -2.82 11.28 23.95
C ASP A 278 -3.40 9.88 23.77
N GLU A 279 -4.71 9.80 23.48
CA GLU A 279 -5.39 8.53 23.23
C GLU A 279 -4.98 7.92 21.88
N ALA A 280 -4.66 8.75 20.90
CA ALA A 280 -4.12 8.28 19.63
C ALA A 280 -2.75 7.64 19.82
N LEU A 281 -1.83 8.29 20.54
CA LEU A 281 -0.52 7.74 20.89
C LEU A 281 -0.65 6.44 21.68
N ALA A 282 -1.53 6.39 22.69
CA ALA A 282 -1.78 5.17 23.46
C ALA A 282 -2.28 4.01 22.58
N SER A 283 -3.14 4.32 21.57
CA SER A 283 -3.61 3.30 20.62
C SER A 283 -2.48 2.79 19.72
N PHE A 284 -1.61 3.68 19.24
CA PHE A 284 -0.44 3.27 18.45
C PHE A 284 0.55 2.45 19.28
N GLU A 285 0.83 2.87 20.53
CA GLU A 285 1.72 2.13 21.43
C GLU A 285 1.19 0.73 21.76
N ALA A 286 -0.12 0.60 21.98
CA ALA A 286 -0.76 -0.71 22.17
C ALA A 286 -0.64 -1.59 20.91
N ALA A 287 -0.80 -1.03 19.72
CA ALA A 287 -0.62 -1.77 18.46
C ALA A 287 0.83 -2.23 18.28
N ILE A 288 1.81 -1.38 18.58
CA ILE A 288 3.26 -1.73 18.55
C ILE A 288 3.60 -2.83 19.56
N ALA A 289 2.97 -2.81 20.74
CA ALA A 289 3.18 -3.85 21.75
C ALA A 289 2.68 -5.23 21.29
N ILE A 290 1.63 -5.28 20.46
CA ILE A 290 1.09 -6.50 19.86
C ILE A 290 1.96 -6.98 18.70
N ASP A 291 2.31 -6.08 17.80
CA ASP A 291 3.14 -6.35 16.62
C ASP A 291 4.27 -5.32 16.51
N PRO A 292 5.45 -5.60 17.08
CA PRO A 292 6.59 -4.70 17.05
C PRO A 292 7.16 -4.40 15.67
N GLU A 293 6.86 -5.23 14.66
CA GLU A 293 7.30 -5.03 13.27
C GLU A 293 6.24 -4.35 12.40
N PHE A 294 5.11 -3.91 12.95
CA PHE A 294 4.06 -3.24 12.21
C PHE A 294 4.47 -1.82 11.79
N SER A 295 5.11 -1.72 10.64
CA SER A 295 5.72 -0.50 10.12
C SER A 295 4.76 0.69 10.00
N ASP A 296 3.51 0.45 9.57
CA ASP A 296 2.50 1.52 9.40
C ASP A 296 2.17 2.20 10.73
N VAL A 297 2.13 1.46 11.84
CA VAL A 297 1.84 2.02 13.17
C VAL A 297 3.00 2.87 13.67
N HIS A 298 4.23 2.39 13.50
CA HIS A 298 5.44 3.16 13.83
C HIS A 298 5.47 4.47 13.05
N TRP A 299 5.19 4.42 11.75
CA TRP A 299 5.10 5.58 10.88
C TRP A 299 4.03 6.57 11.36
N ASN A 300 2.80 6.11 11.61
CA ASN A 300 1.70 6.97 12.07
C ASN A 300 2.00 7.60 13.43
N SER A 301 2.53 6.82 14.37
CA SER A 301 2.96 7.31 15.69
C SER A 301 4.07 8.36 15.55
N ALA A 302 5.04 8.13 14.67
CA ALA A 302 6.13 9.08 14.42
C ALA A 302 5.64 10.41 13.88
N LEU A 303 4.75 10.40 12.87
CA LEU A 303 4.18 11.62 12.32
C LEU A 303 3.37 12.40 13.37
N LEU A 304 2.62 11.70 14.21
CA LEU A 304 1.89 12.35 15.31
C LEU A 304 2.85 12.95 16.35
N ARG A 305 3.91 12.24 16.72
CA ARG A 305 4.94 12.77 17.63
C ARG A 305 5.62 14.02 17.07
N LEU A 306 5.97 14.02 15.79
CA LEU A 306 6.51 15.20 15.11
C LEU A 306 5.52 16.37 15.12
N LEU A 307 4.25 16.12 14.86
CA LEU A 307 3.20 17.14 14.90
C LEU A 307 3.07 17.77 16.28
N LEU A 308 3.27 16.98 17.34
CA LEU A 308 3.24 17.42 18.73
C LEU A 308 4.56 18.04 19.22
N GLY A 309 5.61 18.02 18.41
CA GLY A 309 6.93 18.57 18.74
C GLY A 309 7.88 17.59 19.45
N ASP A 310 7.51 16.31 19.62
CA ASP A 310 8.39 15.25 20.10
C ASP A 310 9.32 14.79 18.94
N PHE A 311 10.27 15.65 18.59
CA PHE A 311 11.14 15.43 17.43
C PHE A 311 12.09 14.25 17.63
N GLU A 312 12.55 14.00 18.83
CA GLU A 312 13.50 12.91 19.11
C GLU A 312 12.91 11.54 18.76
N LYS A 313 11.73 11.24 19.32
CA LYS A 313 11.03 9.99 19.02
C LYS A 313 10.41 9.99 17.63
N GLY A 314 9.98 11.14 17.17
CA GLY A 314 9.34 11.31 15.88
C GLY A 314 10.29 11.03 14.72
N TRP A 315 11.49 11.61 14.70
CA TRP A 315 12.47 11.34 13.64
C TRP A 315 12.95 9.89 13.66
N ALA A 316 13.22 9.33 14.84
CA ALA A 316 13.62 7.92 14.97
C ALA A 316 12.52 6.97 14.46
N GLY A 317 11.27 7.22 14.83
CA GLY A 317 10.13 6.42 14.37
C GLY A 317 9.86 6.54 12.87
N ARG A 318 10.20 7.69 12.26
CA ARG A 318 9.98 7.95 10.84
C ARG A 318 10.82 7.05 9.93
N GLU A 319 11.94 6.51 10.39
CA GLU A 319 12.75 5.55 9.63
C GLU A 319 11.99 4.24 9.32
N TRP A 320 10.94 3.92 10.07
CA TRP A 320 10.05 2.79 9.75
C TRP A 320 9.30 2.95 8.42
N GLY A 321 9.21 4.19 7.90
CA GLY A 321 8.66 4.45 6.57
C GLY A 321 9.35 3.66 5.45
N ARG A 322 10.63 3.29 5.62
CA ARG A 322 11.40 2.44 4.68
C ARG A 322 10.85 1.00 4.60
N LYS A 323 10.22 0.53 5.67
CA LYS A 323 9.57 -0.78 5.74
C LYS A 323 8.07 -0.71 5.43
N CYS A 324 7.52 0.50 5.24
CA CYS A 324 6.09 0.74 5.04
C CYS A 324 5.75 0.82 3.54
N PRO A 325 5.11 -0.21 2.94
CA PRO A 325 4.79 -0.21 1.51
C PRO A 325 3.89 0.96 1.09
N ALA A 326 3.02 1.43 2.01
CA ALA A 326 2.10 2.52 1.74
C ALA A 326 2.80 3.88 1.55
N VAL A 327 4.00 4.05 2.09
CA VAL A 327 4.80 5.28 1.95
C VAL A 327 5.51 5.34 0.59
N GLY A 328 5.83 4.18 0.02
CA GLY A 328 6.41 4.08 -1.32
C GLY A 328 7.87 4.50 -1.41
N PHE A 329 8.61 4.48 -0.31
CA PHE A 329 10.06 4.68 -0.37
C PHE A 329 10.71 3.61 -1.24
N VAL A 330 11.54 4.06 -2.17
CA VAL A 330 12.39 3.14 -2.94
C VAL A 330 13.68 2.91 -2.15
N ASP A 331 13.81 1.73 -1.57
CA ASP A 331 15.06 1.33 -0.93
C ASP A 331 16.13 1.12 -2.01
N ARG A 332 17.06 2.05 -2.07
CA ARG A 332 18.22 2.00 -2.97
C ARG A 332 19.34 1.25 -2.25
N GLN A 333 19.54 0.01 -2.61
CA GLN A 333 20.57 -0.87 -2.05
C GLN A 333 21.98 -0.36 -2.45
N PHE A 334 22.49 0.62 -1.71
CA PHE A 334 23.87 1.09 -1.86
C PHE A 334 24.83 0.16 -1.10
N GLU A 335 26.01 -0.10 -1.68
CA GLU A 335 27.08 -0.83 -1.01
C GLU A 335 27.73 -0.02 0.13
N LYS A 336 27.60 1.30 0.08
CA LYS A 336 28.17 2.23 1.07
C LYS A 336 27.22 2.37 2.28
N PRO A 337 27.76 2.62 3.48
CA PRO A 337 26.94 2.69 4.69
C PRO A 337 25.98 3.91 4.67
N LEU A 338 24.78 3.67 5.18
CA LEU A 338 23.81 4.69 5.51
C LEU A 338 24.34 5.50 6.70
N TRP A 339 24.37 6.83 6.58
CA TRP A 339 24.75 7.75 7.64
C TRP A 339 23.50 8.32 8.32
N LEU A 340 23.42 8.13 9.64
CA LEU A 340 22.36 8.67 10.49
C LEU A 340 22.91 9.50 11.66
N GLY A 341 24.06 10.17 11.46
CA GLY A 341 24.71 10.96 12.52
C GLY A 341 25.70 10.18 13.38
N ASP A 342 25.95 8.93 13.04
CA ASP A 342 26.75 7.96 13.81
C ASP A 342 28.26 8.02 13.51
N ALA A 343 28.68 8.84 12.54
CA ALA A 343 30.08 8.99 12.15
C ALA A 343 30.38 10.45 11.75
N PRO A 344 31.64 10.93 11.95
CA PRO A 344 32.02 12.27 11.53
C PRO A 344 32.04 12.41 10.01
N LEU A 345 31.59 13.55 9.52
CA LEU A 345 31.55 13.91 8.09
C LEU A 345 32.84 14.49 7.57
N ALA A 346 33.73 15.03 8.43
CA ALA A 346 34.94 15.72 8.04
C ALA A 346 35.83 14.88 7.11
N GLY A 347 36.09 15.39 5.90
CA GLY A 347 36.90 14.75 4.88
C GLY A 347 36.23 13.58 4.15
N LYS A 348 34.92 13.36 4.34
CA LYS A 348 34.13 12.34 3.64
C LYS A 348 33.36 12.93 2.48
N THR A 349 33.13 12.14 1.45
CA THR A 349 32.16 12.41 0.41
C THR A 349 30.82 11.76 0.78
N ILE A 350 29.75 12.55 0.93
CA ILE A 350 28.42 12.06 1.24
C ILE A 350 27.46 12.27 0.06
N LEU A 351 26.72 11.22 -0.29
CA LEU A 351 25.60 11.29 -1.22
C LEU A 351 24.30 11.56 -0.45
N LEU A 352 23.77 12.78 -0.56
CA LEU A 352 22.42 13.11 -0.12
C LEU A 352 21.45 12.87 -1.27
N HIS A 353 20.42 12.06 -1.09
CA HIS A 353 19.54 11.66 -2.20
C HIS A 353 18.07 11.83 -1.86
N SER A 354 17.28 12.25 -2.86
CA SER A 354 15.83 12.40 -2.71
C SER A 354 15.13 11.04 -2.64
N ASP A 355 14.22 10.91 -1.69
CA ASP A 355 13.46 9.68 -1.42
C ASP A 355 11.93 9.91 -1.30
N GLU A 356 11.50 11.17 -1.16
CA GLU A 356 10.11 11.60 -1.02
C GLU A 356 9.66 12.56 -2.14
N GLY A 357 8.60 13.34 -1.87
CA GLY A 357 8.02 14.29 -2.82
C GLY A 357 8.91 15.52 -3.09
N LEU A 358 8.52 16.33 -4.07
CA LEU A 358 9.25 17.53 -4.44
C LEU A 358 9.33 18.56 -3.31
N GLY A 359 8.23 18.69 -2.52
CA GLY A 359 8.17 19.58 -1.36
C GLY A 359 9.16 19.16 -0.27
N ASP A 360 9.26 17.86 -0.02
CA ASP A 360 10.18 17.27 0.95
C ASP A 360 11.64 17.48 0.54
N THR A 361 11.93 17.26 -0.73
CA THR A 361 13.26 17.51 -1.29
C THR A 361 13.65 18.98 -1.15
N ILE A 362 12.76 19.91 -1.51
CA ILE A 362 13.02 21.36 -1.31
C ILE A 362 13.28 21.63 0.18
N GLN A 363 12.43 21.12 1.08
CA GLN A 363 12.56 21.39 2.51
C GLN A 363 13.88 20.85 3.08
N PHE A 364 14.21 19.59 2.82
CA PHE A 364 15.34 18.94 3.45
C PHE A 364 16.68 19.20 2.75
N ALA A 365 16.68 19.74 1.54
CA ALA A 365 17.90 20.17 0.85
C ALA A 365 18.72 21.21 1.66
N ARG A 366 18.09 21.94 2.59
CA ARG A 366 18.78 22.87 3.53
C ARG A 366 19.88 22.21 4.35
N TYR A 367 19.73 20.91 4.66
CA TYR A 367 20.74 20.17 5.42
C TYR A 367 22.03 19.90 4.62
N ALA A 368 22.03 20.11 3.31
CA ALA A 368 23.27 20.03 2.51
C ALA A 368 24.32 21.04 2.97
N THR A 369 23.88 22.25 3.34
CA THR A 369 24.74 23.28 3.90
C THR A 369 25.32 22.87 5.26
N GLU A 370 24.49 22.25 6.12
CA GLU A 370 24.93 21.74 7.43
C GLU A 370 25.97 20.62 7.27
N ALA A 371 25.71 19.66 6.35
CA ALA A 371 26.64 18.58 6.08
C ALA A 371 28.00 19.10 5.55
N ALA A 372 27.97 20.15 4.71
CA ALA A 372 29.18 20.80 4.22
C ALA A 372 29.91 21.57 5.33
N ALA A 373 29.18 22.23 6.24
CA ALA A 373 29.74 22.91 7.40
C ALA A 373 30.46 21.93 8.35
N ASP A 374 29.96 20.67 8.46
CA ASP A 374 30.61 19.57 9.19
C ASP A 374 31.82 18.97 8.43
N GLY A 375 32.20 19.55 7.29
CA GLY A 375 33.40 19.20 6.53
C GLY A 375 33.21 18.09 5.51
N ALA A 376 31.98 17.77 5.13
CA ALA A 376 31.71 16.84 4.04
C ALA A 376 31.88 17.46 2.66
N GLN A 377 32.30 16.65 1.69
CA GLN A 377 32.07 16.93 0.28
C GLN A 377 30.68 16.42 -0.09
N VAL A 378 29.74 17.34 -0.33
CA VAL A 378 28.33 16.97 -0.53
C VAL A 378 28.03 16.76 -2.01
N ILE A 379 27.54 15.58 -2.34
CA ILE A 379 26.86 15.26 -3.60
C ILE A 379 25.36 15.23 -3.32
N LEU A 380 24.60 16.07 -4.02
CA LEU A 380 23.15 16.17 -3.87
C LEU A 380 22.44 15.58 -5.09
N GLU A 381 21.73 14.47 -4.94
CA GLU A 381 20.93 13.85 -5.99
C GLU A 381 19.45 14.14 -5.74
N VAL A 382 18.78 14.77 -6.70
CA VAL A 382 17.40 15.22 -6.59
C VAL A 382 16.57 14.78 -7.80
N GLN A 383 15.24 14.86 -7.70
CA GLN A 383 14.36 14.64 -8.84
C GLN A 383 14.73 15.60 -9.98
N ASP A 384 14.63 15.12 -11.21
CA ASP A 384 15.04 15.86 -12.42
C ASP A 384 14.40 17.26 -12.50
N ALA A 385 13.15 17.38 -12.05
CA ALA A 385 12.42 18.65 -12.01
C ALA A 385 13.06 19.70 -11.09
N LEU A 386 13.81 19.28 -10.05
CA LEU A 386 14.44 20.17 -9.07
C LEU A 386 15.94 20.39 -9.31
N HIS A 387 16.55 19.62 -10.21
CA HIS A 387 18.00 19.63 -10.41
C HIS A 387 18.55 21.04 -10.69
N LEU A 388 17.97 21.75 -11.67
CA LEU A 388 18.42 23.10 -12.02
C LEU A 388 18.19 24.12 -10.88
N LEU A 389 17.11 23.96 -10.13
CA LEU A 389 16.77 24.83 -9.01
C LEU A 389 17.74 24.69 -7.85
N LEU A 390 18.13 23.45 -7.52
CA LEU A 390 18.92 23.15 -6.32
C LEU A 390 20.44 23.05 -6.60
N SER A 391 20.87 23.17 -7.86
CA SER A 391 22.28 23.03 -8.25
C SER A 391 23.23 24.07 -7.66
N GLY A 392 22.71 25.18 -7.16
CA GLY A 392 23.52 26.26 -6.56
C GLY A 392 23.37 26.37 -5.05
N ILE A 393 22.87 25.37 -4.35
CA ILE A 393 22.79 25.38 -2.87
C ILE A 393 24.20 25.46 -2.31
N GLU A 394 24.39 26.36 -1.34
CA GLU A 394 25.67 26.58 -0.68
C GLU A 394 26.20 25.31 -0.01
N GLY A 395 27.48 25.00 -0.23
CA GLY A 395 28.11 23.78 0.29
C GLY A 395 27.92 22.52 -0.56
N VAL A 396 27.05 22.54 -1.58
CA VAL A 396 26.90 21.40 -2.50
C VAL A 396 28.04 21.43 -3.52
N SER A 397 28.85 20.37 -3.51
CA SER A 397 29.99 20.23 -4.45
C SER A 397 29.54 19.78 -5.84
N LEU A 398 28.48 18.96 -5.90
CA LEU A 398 27.92 18.45 -7.13
C LEU A 398 26.42 18.14 -6.94
N CYS A 399 25.59 18.73 -7.79
CA CYS A 399 24.16 18.39 -7.84
C CYS A 399 23.87 17.52 -9.06
N LEU A 400 23.10 16.46 -8.91
CA LEU A 400 22.80 15.48 -9.95
C LEU A 400 21.29 15.26 -10.08
N PRO A 401 20.77 15.08 -11.32
CA PRO A 401 19.42 14.58 -11.52
C PRO A 401 19.35 13.09 -11.17
N LYS A 402 18.17 12.63 -10.76
CA LYS A 402 17.93 11.23 -10.34
C LYS A 402 18.03 10.23 -11.49
N THR A 403 17.79 10.69 -12.71
CA THR A 403 17.76 9.84 -13.91
C THR A 403 18.89 10.20 -14.88
N GLY A 404 19.32 9.22 -15.66
CA GLY A 404 20.25 9.44 -16.79
C GLY A 404 21.71 9.70 -16.43
N VAL A 405 22.12 9.58 -15.15
CA VAL A 405 23.50 9.83 -14.71
C VAL A 405 24.07 8.63 -13.95
N THR A 406 25.39 8.46 -14.04
CA THR A 406 26.12 7.53 -13.17
C THR A 406 26.60 8.27 -11.95
N LEU A 407 26.33 7.72 -10.77
CA LEU A 407 26.78 8.31 -9.52
C LEU A 407 28.31 8.25 -9.41
N PRO A 408 28.97 9.34 -9.02
CA PRO A 408 30.39 9.31 -8.70
C PRO A 408 30.66 8.51 -7.41
N ALA A 409 31.92 8.25 -7.10
CA ALA A 409 32.29 7.59 -5.85
C ALA A 409 31.93 8.46 -4.64
N PHE A 410 31.42 7.82 -3.59
CA PHE A 410 31.11 8.43 -2.29
C PHE A 410 31.45 7.46 -1.16
N ASP A 411 31.60 7.98 0.05
CA ASP A 411 31.94 7.20 1.25
C ASP A 411 30.70 6.79 2.03
N LEU A 412 29.72 7.69 2.12
CA LEU A 412 28.50 7.59 2.91
C LEU A 412 27.30 8.01 2.07
N HIS A 413 26.11 7.56 2.42
CA HIS A 413 24.89 8.11 1.85
C HIS A 413 23.84 8.40 2.92
N CYS A 414 22.96 9.36 2.64
CA CYS A 414 21.80 9.65 3.48
C CYS A 414 20.63 10.10 2.61
N PRO A 415 19.43 9.53 2.77
CA PRO A 415 18.23 10.10 2.20
C PRO A 415 17.93 11.46 2.81
N LEU A 416 17.43 12.39 2.01
CA LEU A 416 17.10 13.73 2.49
C LEU A 416 16.13 13.71 3.66
N SER A 417 15.17 12.79 3.65
CA SER A 417 14.16 12.65 4.69
C SER A 417 14.71 12.17 6.05
N SER A 418 15.90 11.56 6.08
CA SER A 418 16.57 11.09 7.31
C SER A 418 17.53 12.13 7.90
N LEU A 419 17.83 13.22 7.18
CA LEU A 419 18.77 14.25 7.67
C LEU A 419 18.32 14.89 9.00
N PRO A 420 17.03 15.15 9.26
CA PRO A 420 16.61 15.64 10.57
C PRO A 420 16.96 14.69 11.72
N LEU A 421 16.90 13.38 11.51
CA LEU A 421 17.38 12.39 12.48
C LEU A 421 18.90 12.45 12.62
N ALA A 422 19.62 12.42 11.50
CA ALA A 422 21.09 12.40 11.46
C ALA A 422 21.70 13.63 12.16
N PHE A 423 21.05 14.80 12.04
CA PHE A 423 21.45 16.04 12.71
C PHE A 423 20.78 16.23 14.09
N ALA A 424 20.11 15.20 14.63
CA ALA A 424 19.39 15.28 15.90
C ALA A 424 18.51 16.55 16.03
N THR A 425 17.82 16.89 14.95
CA THR A 425 17.05 18.15 14.84
C THR A 425 15.95 18.21 15.88
N ARG A 426 15.93 19.30 16.63
CA ARG A 426 14.87 19.71 17.56
C ARG A 426 14.24 21.01 17.09
N LEU A 427 13.17 21.46 17.73
CA LEU A 427 12.48 22.70 17.34
C LEU A 427 13.43 23.90 17.27
N GLU A 428 14.32 24.00 18.24
CA GLU A 428 15.28 25.10 18.41
C GLU A 428 16.49 25.00 17.47
N THR A 429 16.74 23.82 16.91
CA THR A 429 17.91 23.55 16.06
C THR A 429 17.53 23.32 14.59
N ILE A 430 16.29 23.62 14.21
CA ILE A 430 15.89 23.59 12.80
C ILE A 430 16.76 24.61 12.03
N PRO A 431 17.46 24.21 10.94
CA PRO A 431 18.18 25.16 10.11
C PRO A 431 17.20 26.13 9.41
N ALA A 432 16.93 27.28 10.03
CA ALA A 432 15.90 28.23 9.61
C ALA A 432 16.48 29.46 8.92
N ALA A 433 17.39 29.27 7.95
CA ALA A 433 17.87 30.37 7.12
C ALA A 433 16.70 31.05 6.39
N PRO A 434 16.70 32.41 6.29
CA PRO A 434 15.61 33.14 5.63
C PRO A 434 15.39 32.73 4.17
N ALA A 435 16.46 32.38 3.47
CA ALA A 435 16.47 31.78 2.14
C ALA A 435 17.68 30.84 2.02
N TYR A 436 17.52 29.69 1.41
CA TYR A 436 18.61 28.72 1.16
C TYR A 436 18.58 28.15 -0.26
N VAL A 437 17.47 28.28 -0.96
CA VAL A 437 17.39 27.99 -2.40
C VAL A 437 18.00 29.19 -3.14
N PRO A 438 18.90 28.92 -4.10
CA PRO A 438 19.55 30.00 -4.88
C PRO A 438 18.50 30.86 -5.59
N PRO A 439 18.75 32.18 -5.70
CA PRO A 439 17.88 33.04 -6.49
C PRO A 439 17.87 32.57 -7.96
N PRO A 440 16.71 32.58 -8.62
CA PRO A 440 16.65 32.22 -10.04
C PRO A 440 17.46 33.19 -10.92
N PRO A 441 17.91 32.75 -12.11
CA PRO A 441 18.69 33.59 -13.01
C PRO A 441 17.99 34.92 -13.32
N ARG A 442 18.70 36.01 -13.21
CA ARG A 442 18.17 37.38 -13.38
C ARG A 442 17.39 37.54 -14.69
N ALA A 443 17.88 36.99 -15.80
CA ALA A 443 17.23 37.06 -17.10
C ALA A 443 15.82 36.42 -17.09
N ARG A 444 15.60 35.34 -16.30
CA ARG A 444 14.26 34.73 -16.15
C ARG A 444 13.34 35.63 -15.33
N VAL A 445 13.86 36.25 -14.26
CA VAL A 445 13.07 37.21 -13.46
C VAL A 445 12.67 38.41 -14.31
N GLU A 446 13.59 39.01 -15.06
CA GLU A 446 13.29 40.12 -15.98
C GLU A 446 12.25 39.74 -17.06
N ALA A 447 12.32 38.52 -17.57
CA ALA A 447 11.33 38.03 -18.53
C ALA A 447 9.94 37.88 -17.89
N TRP A 448 9.85 37.46 -16.63
CA TRP A 448 8.58 37.38 -15.89
C TRP A 448 8.05 38.77 -15.54
N GLU A 449 8.89 39.70 -15.11
CA GLU A 449 8.49 41.10 -14.90
C GLU A 449 7.87 41.70 -16.16
N ALA A 450 8.51 41.49 -17.33
CA ALA A 450 7.99 41.97 -18.61
C ALA A 450 6.63 41.35 -18.96
N ARG A 451 6.42 40.06 -18.66
CA ARG A 451 5.13 39.39 -18.89
C ARG A 451 4.04 39.86 -17.93
N LEU A 452 4.37 40.07 -16.66
CA LEU A 452 3.45 40.57 -15.66
C LEU A 452 3.05 42.03 -15.91
N GLY A 453 3.90 42.81 -16.57
CA GLY A 453 3.66 44.25 -16.90
C GLY A 453 3.76 45.16 -15.68
N ALA A 454 2.93 46.22 -15.62
CA ALA A 454 3.01 47.22 -14.57
C ALA A 454 2.82 46.61 -13.18
N HIS A 455 3.63 47.14 -12.20
CA HIS A 455 3.53 46.75 -10.78
C HIS A 455 2.79 47.85 -10.02
N ASP A 456 1.56 48.08 -10.42
CA ASP A 456 0.63 49.08 -9.90
C ASP A 456 -0.33 48.55 -8.84
N LYS A 457 -0.39 47.24 -8.68
CA LYS A 457 -1.20 46.52 -7.66
C LYS A 457 -0.35 45.45 -6.99
N LEU A 458 -0.71 45.11 -5.74
CA LEU A 458 -0.12 43.99 -5.03
C LEU A 458 -0.25 42.71 -5.86
N ARG A 459 0.87 42.05 -6.18
CA ARG A 459 0.88 40.77 -6.94
C ARG A 459 0.80 39.58 -6.00
N VAL A 460 -0.26 38.82 -6.10
CA VAL A 460 -0.56 37.68 -5.23
C VAL A 460 -0.60 36.40 -6.03
N GLY A 461 0.37 35.51 -5.80
CA GLY A 461 0.37 34.16 -6.35
C GLY A 461 -0.60 33.26 -5.60
N VAL A 462 -1.37 32.43 -6.31
CA VAL A 462 -2.38 31.54 -5.69
C VAL A 462 -2.22 30.09 -6.11
N VAL A 463 -2.33 29.16 -5.12
CA VAL A 463 -2.42 27.70 -5.31
C VAL A 463 -3.50 27.16 -4.38
N TRP A 464 -4.45 26.41 -4.93
CA TRP A 464 -5.62 25.92 -4.17
C TRP A 464 -5.71 24.42 -4.07
N SER A 465 -4.93 23.65 -4.84
CA SER A 465 -4.95 22.20 -4.77
C SER A 465 -3.57 21.58 -4.96
N GLY A 466 -3.36 20.45 -4.32
CA GLY A 466 -2.16 19.62 -4.45
C GLY A 466 -2.34 18.49 -5.45
N ASN A 467 -1.38 17.55 -5.44
CA ASN A 467 -1.42 16.34 -6.23
C ASN A 467 -2.58 15.43 -5.77
N PRO A 468 -3.54 15.08 -6.63
CA PRO A 468 -4.70 14.24 -6.27
C PRO A 468 -4.32 12.79 -5.89
N ALA A 469 -3.13 12.32 -6.29
CA ALA A 469 -2.62 11.01 -5.88
C ALA A 469 -2.14 10.97 -4.42
N HIS A 470 -1.93 12.12 -3.79
CA HIS A 470 -1.46 12.19 -2.40
C HIS A 470 -2.55 11.73 -1.41
N GLY A 471 -2.18 10.87 -0.45
CA GLY A 471 -3.13 10.25 0.49
C GLY A 471 -3.99 11.24 1.29
N ASN A 472 -3.46 12.44 1.62
CA ASN A 472 -4.15 13.49 2.36
C ASN A 472 -4.68 14.64 1.46
N ASP A 473 -4.75 14.43 0.15
CA ASP A 473 -5.12 15.50 -0.79
C ASP A 473 -6.53 16.05 -0.52
N ARG A 474 -7.46 15.18 -0.16
CA ARG A 474 -8.84 15.58 0.19
C ARG A 474 -8.92 16.63 1.29
N ASN A 475 -8.04 16.55 2.29
CA ASN A 475 -8.07 17.46 3.44
C ASN A 475 -7.30 18.76 3.15
N ARG A 476 -6.18 18.70 2.39
CA ARG A 476 -5.31 19.86 2.14
C ARG A 476 -5.70 20.69 0.93
N SER A 477 -6.51 20.16 0.01
CA SER A 477 -6.93 20.86 -1.20
C SER A 477 -8.32 21.45 -1.07
N MET A 478 -8.56 22.59 -1.74
CA MET A 478 -9.89 23.18 -1.86
C MET A 478 -10.28 23.30 -3.34
N ARG A 479 -11.55 23.54 -3.61
CA ARG A 479 -12.04 23.86 -4.94
C ARG A 479 -11.70 25.31 -5.30
N PHE A 480 -11.46 25.58 -6.57
CA PHE A 480 -11.24 26.94 -7.08
C PHE A 480 -12.38 27.88 -6.71
N ALA A 481 -13.64 27.43 -6.79
CA ALA A 481 -14.81 28.20 -6.38
C ALA A 481 -14.74 28.69 -4.92
N THR A 482 -14.08 27.95 -4.02
CA THR A 482 -13.85 28.38 -2.64
C THR A 482 -12.81 29.49 -2.59
N LEU A 483 -11.70 29.39 -3.36
CA LEU A 483 -10.68 30.42 -3.46
C LEU A 483 -11.24 31.77 -3.94
N CYS A 484 -12.26 31.74 -4.81
CA CYS A 484 -12.88 32.95 -5.33
C CYS A 484 -13.38 33.94 -4.26
N ARG A 485 -13.51 33.51 -2.99
CA ARG A 485 -13.90 34.37 -1.85
C ARG A 485 -12.91 35.49 -1.56
N ILE A 486 -11.67 35.40 -2.01
CA ILE A 486 -10.63 36.44 -1.76
C ILE A 486 -10.27 37.23 -3.03
N LEU A 487 -10.90 36.95 -4.17
CA LEU A 487 -10.50 37.55 -5.45
C LEU A 487 -11.13 38.92 -5.73
N ASP A 488 -12.09 39.34 -4.93
CA ASP A 488 -12.83 40.61 -5.08
C ASP A 488 -12.15 41.85 -4.46
N VAL A 489 -10.90 41.69 -4.01
CA VAL A 489 -10.06 42.77 -3.49
C VAL A 489 -9.17 43.39 -4.56
N ASP A 490 -8.69 44.61 -4.36
CA ASP A 490 -7.89 45.35 -5.35
C ASP A 490 -6.42 44.88 -5.40
N ALA A 491 -6.22 43.64 -5.78
CA ALA A 491 -4.91 43.00 -6.00
C ALA A 491 -4.83 42.38 -7.41
N ARG A 492 -3.63 42.07 -7.84
CA ARG A 492 -3.40 41.31 -9.08
C ARG A 492 -3.11 39.87 -8.72
N PHE A 493 -4.07 38.96 -8.97
CA PHE A 493 -3.92 37.55 -8.70
C PHE A 493 -3.25 36.82 -9.86
N ILE A 494 -2.26 35.98 -9.56
CA ILE A 494 -1.49 35.20 -10.53
C ILE A 494 -1.63 33.71 -10.18
N SER A 495 -2.09 32.88 -11.11
CA SER A 495 -2.16 31.44 -10.93
C SER A 495 -0.75 30.84 -10.90
N LEU A 496 -0.45 30.09 -9.83
CA LEU A 496 0.69 29.19 -9.74
C LEU A 496 0.25 27.71 -9.81
N GLN A 497 -1.05 27.46 -10.06
CA GLN A 497 -1.64 26.13 -10.15
C GLN A 497 -1.43 25.56 -11.55
N LYS A 498 -0.29 24.89 -11.78
CA LYS A 498 0.14 24.40 -13.10
C LYS A 498 -0.86 23.43 -13.72
N ASP A 499 -1.37 22.49 -12.94
CA ASP A 499 -2.29 21.44 -13.38
C ASP A 499 -3.60 21.54 -12.58
N PRO A 500 -4.51 22.47 -12.94
CA PRO A 500 -5.79 22.58 -12.26
C PRO A 500 -6.65 21.34 -12.56
N ARG A 501 -7.48 20.94 -11.61
CA ARG A 501 -8.44 19.84 -11.81
C ARG A 501 -9.42 20.21 -12.92
N PRO A 502 -9.96 19.22 -13.66
CA PRO A 502 -10.88 19.49 -14.76
C PRO A 502 -12.06 20.39 -14.38
N GLU A 503 -12.63 20.17 -13.19
CA GLU A 503 -13.73 20.97 -12.65
C GLU A 503 -13.33 22.41 -12.30
N ASP A 504 -12.08 22.64 -11.89
CA ASP A 504 -11.54 23.96 -11.55
C ASP A 504 -11.06 24.73 -12.80
N ALA A 505 -10.57 24.01 -13.82
CA ALA A 505 -10.06 24.62 -15.04
C ALA A 505 -11.15 25.39 -15.82
N ALA A 506 -12.40 24.95 -15.75
CA ALA A 506 -13.53 25.66 -16.34
C ALA A 506 -13.79 26.99 -15.60
N GLY A 507 -13.86 26.92 -14.25
CA GLY A 507 -14.07 28.10 -13.43
C GLY A 507 -12.94 29.13 -13.54
N LEU A 508 -11.68 28.68 -13.65
CA LEU A 508 -10.52 29.58 -13.85
C LEU A 508 -10.62 30.38 -15.18
N ARG A 509 -11.08 29.76 -16.26
CA ARG A 509 -11.26 30.42 -17.55
C ARG A 509 -12.35 31.51 -17.53
N GLU A 510 -13.32 31.38 -16.65
CA GLU A 510 -14.41 32.35 -16.46
C GLU A 510 -14.02 33.55 -15.58
N ARG A 511 -12.79 33.55 -15.04
CA ARG A 511 -12.26 34.56 -14.11
C ARG A 511 -11.05 35.30 -14.68
N PRO A 512 -11.29 36.28 -15.59
CA PRO A 512 -10.19 37.03 -16.23
C PRO A 512 -9.39 37.91 -15.26
N GLU A 513 -9.88 38.13 -14.05
CA GLU A 513 -9.15 38.82 -12.97
C GLU A 513 -7.94 38.03 -12.44
N ILE A 514 -7.87 36.72 -12.71
CA ILE A 514 -6.69 35.92 -12.44
C ILE A 514 -5.85 35.82 -13.68
N VAL A 515 -4.59 36.24 -13.55
CA VAL A 515 -3.60 36.11 -14.62
C VAL A 515 -3.11 34.66 -14.64
N ASP A 516 -3.50 33.89 -15.65
CA ASP A 516 -3.01 32.52 -15.84
C ASP A 516 -1.89 32.51 -16.90
N LEU A 517 -0.66 32.34 -16.41
CA LEU A 517 0.54 32.19 -17.24
C LEU A 517 1.20 30.82 -17.01
N THR A 518 0.47 29.85 -16.47
CA THR A 518 1.00 28.54 -16.07
C THR A 518 1.58 27.73 -17.24
N ALA A 519 1.14 27.98 -18.46
CA ALA A 519 1.75 27.41 -19.69
C ALA A 519 3.25 27.72 -19.83
N HIS A 520 3.75 28.80 -19.19
CA HIS A 520 5.17 29.18 -19.19
C HIS A 520 5.96 28.57 -18.02
N LEU A 521 5.31 27.89 -17.07
CA LEU A 521 5.98 27.21 -15.95
C LEU A 521 6.53 25.84 -16.42
N THR A 522 7.57 25.87 -17.24
CA THR A 522 8.16 24.67 -17.85
C THR A 522 9.00 23.87 -16.86
N ASP A 523 9.60 24.54 -15.87
CA ASP A 523 10.42 23.94 -14.82
C ASP A 523 10.27 24.70 -13.47
N PHE A 524 10.88 24.18 -12.41
CA PHE A 524 10.83 24.83 -11.09
C PHE A 524 11.64 26.12 -11.02
N VAL A 525 12.60 26.35 -11.92
CA VAL A 525 13.32 27.62 -12.00
C VAL A 525 12.43 28.73 -12.57
N GLU A 526 11.55 28.39 -13.54
CA GLU A 526 10.50 29.32 -14.00
C GLU A 526 9.51 29.64 -12.88
N THR A 527 9.11 28.62 -12.11
CA THR A 527 8.23 28.84 -10.94
C THR A 527 8.90 29.73 -9.90
N ALA A 528 10.19 29.52 -9.61
CA ALA A 528 10.98 30.36 -8.70
C ALA A 528 11.11 31.79 -9.21
N ALA A 529 11.35 31.98 -10.52
CA ALA A 529 11.45 33.30 -11.13
C ALA A 529 10.12 34.05 -11.06
N LEU A 530 8.99 33.39 -11.36
CA LEU A 530 7.68 34.01 -11.18
C LEU A 530 7.42 34.38 -9.72
N ILE A 531 7.65 33.46 -8.76
CA ILE A 531 7.49 33.70 -7.32
C ILE A 531 8.35 34.93 -6.89
N SER A 532 9.54 35.10 -7.46
CA SER A 532 10.42 36.23 -7.14
C SER A 532 9.85 37.60 -7.57
N CYS A 533 8.90 37.62 -8.52
CA CYS A 533 8.21 38.81 -8.97
C CYS A 533 6.90 39.09 -8.19
N LEU A 534 6.57 38.26 -7.18
CA LEU A 534 5.34 38.38 -6.41
C LEU A 534 5.61 38.99 -5.03
N ASP A 535 4.61 39.72 -4.50
CA ASP A 535 4.67 40.36 -3.18
C ASP A 535 4.15 39.39 -2.08
N LEU A 536 3.33 38.43 -2.47
CA LEU A 536 2.73 37.43 -1.58
C LEU A 536 2.39 36.16 -2.35
N VAL A 537 2.59 35.00 -1.74
CA VAL A 537 2.05 33.72 -2.20
C VAL A 537 1.03 33.22 -1.20
N ILE A 538 -0.18 32.88 -1.65
CA ILE A 538 -1.21 32.20 -0.86
C ILE A 538 -1.39 30.80 -1.42
N SER A 539 -1.07 29.78 -0.63
CA SER A 539 -1.04 28.39 -1.10
C SER A 539 -1.61 27.45 -0.06
N VAL A 540 -2.28 26.38 -0.50
CA VAL A 540 -2.42 25.19 0.34
C VAL A 540 -1.05 24.51 0.47
N ASP A 541 -0.95 23.51 1.35
CA ASP A 541 0.31 22.78 1.60
C ASP A 541 0.77 22.01 0.35
N THR A 542 1.71 22.58 -0.40
CA THR A 542 2.22 22.07 -1.69
C THR A 542 3.70 22.36 -1.86
N SER A 543 4.34 21.77 -2.88
CA SER A 543 5.73 22.07 -3.25
C SER A 543 5.97 23.57 -3.56
N VAL A 544 4.95 24.28 -4.06
CA VAL A 544 5.02 25.73 -4.31
C VAL A 544 5.13 26.52 -3.01
N ALA A 545 4.40 26.12 -1.96
CA ALA A 545 4.51 26.72 -0.64
C ALA A 545 5.93 26.54 -0.06
N HIS A 546 6.49 25.33 -0.19
CA HIS A 546 7.87 25.04 0.22
C HIS A 546 8.88 25.84 -0.59
N LEU A 547 8.72 25.94 -1.91
CA LEU A 547 9.59 26.73 -2.77
C LEU A 547 9.55 28.22 -2.39
N SER A 548 8.36 28.78 -2.21
CA SER A 548 8.19 30.18 -1.83
C SER A 548 8.85 30.49 -0.48
N GLY A 549 8.64 29.62 0.52
CA GLY A 549 9.31 29.71 1.82
C GLY A 549 10.83 29.57 1.74
N ALA A 550 11.33 28.64 0.90
CA ALA A 550 12.77 28.40 0.70
C ALA A 550 13.47 29.54 -0.03
N LEU A 551 12.75 30.32 -0.86
CA LEU A 551 13.19 31.56 -1.48
C LEU A 551 13.09 32.79 -0.54
N GLY A 552 12.59 32.61 0.69
CA GLY A 552 12.38 33.68 1.65
C GLY A 552 11.25 34.64 1.28
N ARG A 553 10.34 34.26 0.39
CA ARG A 553 9.25 35.13 -0.05
C ARG A 553 8.05 35.08 0.93
N PRO A 554 7.35 36.21 1.15
CA PRO A 554 6.16 36.23 1.99
C PRO A 554 5.15 35.21 1.50
N THR A 555 4.79 34.25 2.39
CA THR A 555 3.93 33.13 2.02
C THR A 555 2.88 32.87 3.09
N TRP A 556 1.64 32.77 2.70
CA TRP A 556 0.53 32.36 3.55
C TRP A 556 0.09 30.95 3.20
N ILE A 557 0.16 30.04 4.15
CA ILE A 557 -0.21 28.65 3.93
C ILE A 557 -1.55 28.38 4.59
N LEU A 558 -2.48 27.88 3.79
CA LEU A 558 -3.82 27.47 4.19
C LEU A 558 -3.79 26.01 4.57
N LEU A 559 -4.02 25.71 5.85
CA LEU A 559 -3.85 24.38 6.42
C LEU A 559 -5.18 23.72 6.80
N PRO A 560 -5.29 22.39 6.67
CA PRO A 560 -6.41 21.65 7.21
C PRO A 560 -6.41 21.69 8.75
N ASN A 561 -7.51 21.23 9.35
CA ASN A 561 -7.66 21.15 10.80
C ASN A 561 -6.56 20.27 11.43
N THR A 562 -6.29 19.09 10.82
CA THR A 562 -5.14 18.26 11.16
C THR A 562 -4.06 18.45 10.07
N PRO A 563 -3.08 19.34 10.30
CA PRO A 563 -2.04 19.64 9.30
C PRO A 563 -0.97 18.56 9.26
N ASP A 564 -0.09 18.65 8.25
CA ASP A 564 1.16 17.91 8.24
C ASP A 564 2.06 18.31 9.44
N TYR A 565 2.85 17.38 9.92
CA TYR A 565 3.71 17.54 11.10
C TYR A 565 4.64 18.76 11.03
N ARG A 566 5.04 19.20 9.83
CA ARG A 566 5.93 20.33 9.60
C ARG A 566 5.39 21.63 10.15
N TRP A 567 4.09 21.76 10.14
CA TRP A 567 3.40 22.98 10.52
C TRP A 567 3.06 23.03 12.00
N LEU A 568 3.27 21.94 12.75
CA LEU A 568 2.95 21.82 14.18
C LEU A 568 1.50 22.22 14.49
N LEU A 569 1.18 22.41 15.76
CA LEU A 569 -0.12 22.87 16.23
C LEU A 569 0.00 24.24 16.92
N ASN A 570 -1.12 24.94 17.09
CA ASN A 570 -1.29 26.12 17.96
C ASN A 570 -0.29 27.26 17.68
N ARG A 571 0.08 27.47 16.42
CA ARG A 571 0.95 28.57 15.99
C ARG A 571 0.53 29.06 14.61
N ASP A 572 0.83 30.33 14.32
CA ASP A 572 0.58 31.00 13.03
C ASP A 572 1.87 31.34 12.25
N ASP A 573 3.04 31.01 12.81
CA ASP A 573 4.34 31.06 12.16
C ASP A 573 4.86 29.65 11.80
N SER A 574 5.92 29.56 11.02
CA SER A 574 6.58 28.29 10.69
C SER A 574 7.99 28.25 11.25
N PRO A 575 8.40 27.18 11.97
CA PRO A 575 9.77 27.04 12.42
C PRO A 575 10.73 26.71 11.27
N TRP A 576 10.18 26.23 10.15
CA TRP A 576 10.98 25.88 8.95
C TRP A 576 11.21 27.07 8.02
N TYR A 577 10.30 28.05 7.99
CA TYR A 577 10.33 29.17 7.04
C TYR A 577 9.92 30.46 7.73
N PRO A 578 10.90 31.36 8.06
CA PRO A 578 10.58 32.60 8.76
C PRO A 578 9.63 33.54 8.01
N SER A 579 9.56 33.43 6.66
CA SER A 579 8.67 34.22 5.81
C SER A 579 7.24 33.72 5.71
N VAL A 580 6.92 32.60 6.38
CA VAL A 580 5.62 31.93 6.27
C VAL A 580 4.71 32.31 7.42
N ARG A 581 3.43 32.59 7.09
CA ARG A 581 2.32 32.70 8.02
C ARG A 581 1.28 31.60 7.74
N LEU A 582 0.75 30.99 8.81
CA LEU A 582 -0.17 29.84 8.73
C LEU A 582 -1.60 30.26 9.03
N PHE A 583 -2.53 29.82 8.20
CA PHE A 583 -3.97 29.98 8.39
C PHE A 583 -4.63 28.61 8.45
N ARG A 584 -5.18 28.24 9.60
CA ARG A 584 -5.67 26.88 9.87
C ARG A 584 -7.18 26.79 9.80
N GLN A 585 -7.71 25.68 9.31
CA GLN A 585 -9.10 25.34 9.51
C GLN A 585 -9.39 25.21 11.03
N ASP A 586 -10.63 25.52 11.39
CA ASP A 586 -11.21 25.21 12.70
C ASP A 586 -11.89 23.82 12.68
N GLU A 587 -12.64 23.51 13.75
CA GLU A 587 -13.37 22.25 13.90
C GLU A 587 -14.41 22.00 12.79
N ARG A 588 -14.85 23.04 12.07
CA ARG A 588 -15.77 22.91 10.92
C ARG A 588 -15.11 22.28 9.71
N ARG A 589 -13.77 22.21 9.68
CA ARG A 589 -12.97 21.64 8.57
C ARG A 589 -13.28 22.27 7.22
N ASP A 590 -13.52 23.59 7.23
CA ASP A 590 -13.96 24.36 6.09
C ASP A 590 -12.92 25.42 5.69
N TYR A 591 -12.52 25.45 4.43
CA TYR A 591 -11.63 26.48 3.89
C TYR A 591 -12.31 27.83 3.65
N ALA A 592 -13.65 27.89 3.54
CA ALA A 592 -14.33 29.16 3.39
C ALA A 592 -14.10 30.05 4.63
N SER A 593 -14.20 29.47 5.83
CA SER A 593 -13.90 30.18 7.08
C SER A 593 -12.44 30.63 7.20
N VAL A 594 -11.50 29.86 6.62
CA VAL A 594 -10.08 30.24 6.56
C VAL A 594 -9.90 31.47 5.67
N LEU A 595 -10.49 31.45 4.47
CA LEU A 595 -10.39 32.53 3.50
C LEU A 595 -11.07 33.82 4.00
N ASP A 596 -12.17 33.71 4.75
CA ASP A 596 -12.79 34.88 5.39
C ASP A 596 -11.82 35.56 6.39
N ARG A 597 -11.02 34.79 7.13
CA ARG A 597 -9.96 35.32 8.01
C ARG A 597 -8.73 35.83 7.27
N VAL A 598 -8.47 35.36 6.06
CA VAL A 598 -7.38 35.83 5.18
C VAL A 598 -7.68 37.23 4.63
N ARG A 599 -8.95 37.58 4.41
CA ARG A 599 -9.36 38.83 3.75
C ARG A 599 -8.85 40.09 4.46
N GLU A 600 -8.98 40.18 5.77
CA GLU A 600 -8.58 41.36 6.54
C GLU A 600 -7.05 41.61 6.44
N PRO A 601 -6.16 40.66 6.75
CA PRO A 601 -4.73 40.86 6.57
C PRO A 601 -4.32 41.05 5.10
N LEU A 602 -5.06 40.50 4.13
CA LEU A 602 -4.80 40.74 2.72
C LEU A 602 -5.13 42.19 2.35
N GLN A 603 -6.28 42.72 2.79
CA GLN A 603 -6.65 44.12 2.58
C GLN A 603 -5.61 45.08 3.22
N ALA A 604 -5.17 44.77 4.44
CA ALA A 604 -4.13 45.58 5.10
C ALA A 604 -2.81 45.62 4.29
N ARG A 605 -2.41 44.52 3.65
CA ARG A 605 -1.24 44.51 2.76
C ARG A 605 -1.45 45.31 1.47
N ILE A 606 -2.66 45.25 0.90
CA ILE A 606 -3.02 46.06 -0.29
C ILE A 606 -2.94 47.54 0.06
N ASP A 607 -3.50 47.95 1.19
CA ASP A 607 -3.49 49.34 1.63
C ASP A 607 -2.05 49.85 1.88
N ALA A 608 -1.21 49.04 2.53
CA ALA A 608 0.21 49.35 2.75
C ALA A 608 0.98 49.46 1.41
N PHE A 609 0.73 48.57 0.46
CA PHE A 609 1.33 48.62 -0.87
C PHE A 609 0.91 49.89 -1.61
N ALA A 610 -0.39 50.22 -1.62
CA ALA A 610 -0.89 51.45 -2.23
C ALA A 610 -0.32 52.70 -1.59
N SER A 611 -0.13 52.75 -0.26
CA SER A 611 0.51 53.86 0.43
C SER A 611 1.98 54.00 0.05
N CYS A 612 2.71 52.90 -0.07
CA CYS A 612 4.10 52.91 -0.54
C CYS A 612 4.22 53.49 -1.96
N LEU A 613 3.31 53.14 -2.88
CA LEU A 613 3.30 53.68 -4.24
C LEU A 613 3.00 55.19 -4.28
N ARG A 614 2.21 55.73 -3.32
CA ARG A 614 1.95 57.17 -3.19
C ARG A 614 3.06 57.95 -2.47
N GLY A 615 4.09 57.26 -1.94
CA GLY A 615 5.18 57.90 -1.20
C GLY A 615 4.77 58.39 0.20
N GLU A 616 3.73 57.81 0.80
CA GLU A 616 3.16 58.20 2.12
C GLU A 616 3.73 57.35 3.27
N GLY A 617 4.79 56.51 3.02
CA GLY A 617 5.35 55.58 3.99
C GLY A 617 6.69 56.04 4.61
#